data_a860a0c679c20eaccf0dbb16c5a01c13
#
_entry.id   a860a0c679c20eaccf0dbb16c5a01c13
#
_cell.length_a   1.000
_cell.length_b   1.000
_cell.length_c   1.000
_cell.angle_alpha   90.00
_cell.angle_beta   90.00
_cell.angle_gamma   90.00
#
_symmetry.space_group_name_H-M   'P 1'
#
loop_
_entity.id
_entity.type
_entity.pdbx_description
1 polymer ?
#
loop_
_entity_poly.entity_id
_entity_poly.type
_entity_poly.pdbx_seq_one_letter_code
_entity_poly.pdbx_strand_id
1 'polypeptide(L)'
;MNRVTPNLLESARNESVEARLTPSLERWRLRVYALNLVADGVVLNLCFALAALLWEGWFGEPRAMLAAQAMLPLFFTIALYNNTYGITALGNWLYASRNALIALGLSAALINFLGFYTKSNEDFSRAAVTLGLLFTAVGLVTLRRVMALVIQYRWGGRVTNRLVIDDGGSGFFDDTAVRITAADFGLDPGSHDPFMLDRLGKLLRNQDQVVVSCPSERRGDWAFLLKSAGVYGEIVNEPAHELGALGVHRYDKLDRTTLVVATGPLGLRNRIMKRVFDLTVTGGALLVLSPVLIVVAVLIKLEDGGPVLFVQRRLGRGNQFFDMFKFRSMQHEKLDHHGEQSTARDDDRITRIGAFIRRTSIDELPQLINVFQGDMSIVGPRPHALGSRANDKYFWEVDRMYWQRHCLKPGLTGLAQVRGHRGATELEKDLTDRLQSDLEYIAGWSLRRDIGIVLRTVRVLTHENAY
;
A
#
# COMPACT_ATOMS: atom_id res chain seq x y z
N MET A 1 -10.55 -38.37 4.40
CA MET A 1 -10.44 -37.77 3.06
C MET A 1 -11.78 -37.07 2.73
N ASN A 2 -12.03 -35.92 3.32
CA ASN A 2 -13.17 -35.07 2.94
C ASN A 2 -12.60 -33.90 2.13
N ARG A 3 -12.69 -34.01 0.80
CA ARG A 3 -12.60 -32.82 -0.06
C ARG A 3 -13.80 -31.96 0.31
N VAL A 4 -13.56 -30.83 0.93
CA VAL A 4 -14.56 -29.76 1.02
C VAL A 4 -14.81 -29.32 -0.42
N THR A 5 -15.82 -29.93 -1.05
CA THR A 5 -16.36 -29.40 -2.29
C THR A 5 -16.87 -28.00 -1.97
N PRO A 6 -16.41 -26.94 -2.67
CA PRO A 6 -16.98 -25.63 -2.48
C PRO A 6 -18.48 -25.73 -2.68
N ASN A 7 -19.25 -25.29 -1.69
CA ASN A 7 -20.70 -25.28 -1.77
C ASN A 7 -21.08 -24.46 -3.02
N LEU A 8 -22.01 -24.93 -3.85
CA LEU A 8 -22.42 -24.22 -5.08
C LEU A 8 -22.79 -22.75 -4.81
N LEU A 9 -23.31 -22.46 -3.61
CA LEU A 9 -23.55 -21.09 -3.14
C LEU A 9 -22.26 -20.30 -2.94
N GLU A 10 -21.18 -20.94 -2.57
CA GLU A 10 -19.89 -20.29 -2.34
C GLU A 10 -19.17 -20.00 -3.66
N SER A 11 -19.28 -20.88 -4.66
CA SER A 11 -18.78 -20.62 -6.01
C SER A 11 -19.55 -19.49 -6.69
N ALA A 12 -20.89 -19.47 -6.60
CA ALA A 12 -21.71 -18.39 -7.14
C ALA A 12 -21.42 -17.03 -6.47
N ARG A 13 -21.17 -17.03 -5.14
CA ARG A 13 -20.75 -15.81 -4.42
C ARG A 13 -19.38 -15.32 -4.85
N ASN A 14 -18.43 -16.21 -5.08
CA ASN A 14 -17.10 -15.85 -5.56
C ASN A 14 -17.15 -15.29 -7.00
N GLU A 15 -17.94 -15.87 -7.89
CA GLU A 15 -18.18 -15.33 -9.23
C GLU A 15 -18.81 -13.95 -9.20
N SER A 16 -19.76 -13.70 -8.30
CA SER A 16 -20.37 -12.37 -8.13
C SER A 16 -19.38 -11.33 -7.62
N VAL A 17 -18.41 -11.72 -6.79
CA VAL A 17 -17.32 -10.86 -6.32
C VAL A 17 -16.37 -10.53 -7.47
N GLU A 18 -15.97 -11.52 -8.27
CA GLU A 18 -15.10 -11.31 -9.42
C GLU A 18 -15.69 -10.35 -10.45
N ALA A 19 -16.98 -10.46 -10.70
CA ALA A 19 -17.73 -9.56 -11.60
C ALA A 19 -17.80 -8.10 -11.10
N ARG A 20 -17.55 -7.86 -9.81
CA ARG A 20 -17.59 -6.53 -9.17
C ARG A 20 -16.20 -5.97 -8.83
N LEU A 21 -15.11 -6.64 -9.23
CA LEU A 21 -13.77 -6.15 -8.98
C LEU A 21 -13.54 -4.78 -9.62
N THR A 22 -13.21 -3.82 -8.79
CA THR A 22 -12.97 -2.45 -9.24
C THR A 22 -11.53 -2.30 -9.73
N PRO A 23 -11.29 -1.71 -10.92
CA PRO A 23 -9.93 -1.46 -11.39
C PRO A 23 -9.21 -0.48 -10.47
N SER A 24 -7.90 -0.66 -10.32
CA SER A 24 -7.10 0.25 -9.50
C SER A 24 -6.96 1.63 -10.16
N LEU A 25 -7.55 2.64 -9.55
CA LEU A 25 -7.34 4.05 -9.92
C LEU A 25 -6.00 4.58 -9.40
N GLU A 26 -5.35 3.92 -8.43
CA GLU A 26 -4.08 4.35 -7.86
C GLU A 26 -2.97 4.45 -8.91
N ARG A 27 -2.80 3.41 -9.75
CA ARG A 27 -1.81 3.41 -10.83
C ARG A 27 -2.07 4.51 -11.86
N TRP A 28 -3.35 4.74 -12.14
CA TRP A 28 -3.76 5.81 -13.04
C TRP A 28 -3.46 7.19 -12.41
N ARG A 29 -3.84 7.41 -11.17
CA ARG A 29 -3.52 8.65 -10.43
C ARG A 29 -2.02 8.93 -10.39
N LEU A 30 -1.20 7.92 -10.12
CA LEU A 30 0.26 8.06 -10.13
C LEU A 30 0.78 8.52 -11.50
N ARG A 31 0.25 7.97 -12.60
CA ARG A 31 0.61 8.42 -13.95
C ARG A 31 0.18 9.86 -14.20
N VAL A 32 -1.02 10.23 -13.75
CA VAL A 32 -1.51 11.60 -13.89
C VAL A 32 -0.71 12.58 -13.02
N TYR A 33 -0.32 12.19 -11.80
CA TYR A 33 0.58 13.01 -10.97
C TYR A 33 1.93 13.21 -11.62
N ALA A 34 2.55 12.15 -12.14
CA ALA A 34 3.81 12.23 -12.85
C ALA A 34 3.69 13.10 -14.12
N LEU A 35 2.60 12.90 -14.87
CA LEU A 35 2.33 13.71 -16.06
C LEU A 35 2.16 15.19 -15.72
N ASN A 36 1.38 15.52 -14.67
CA ASN A 36 1.21 16.91 -14.23
C ASN A 36 2.53 17.52 -13.77
N LEU A 37 3.36 16.76 -13.03
CA LEU A 37 4.67 17.23 -12.56
C LEU A 37 5.59 17.53 -13.74
N VAL A 38 5.69 16.61 -14.70
CA VAL A 38 6.49 16.83 -15.93
C VAL A 38 5.94 18.01 -16.73
N ALA A 39 4.61 18.08 -16.92
CA ALA A 39 3.96 19.14 -17.65
C ALA A 39 4.17 20.51 -17.01
N ASP A 40 4.13 20.61 -15.67
CA ASP A 40 4.43 21.85 -14.96
C ASP A 40 5.87 22.32 -15.22
N GLY A 41 6.84 21.38 -15.19
CA GLY A 41 8.22 21.68 -15.53
C GLY A 41 8.39 22.16 -16.97
N VAL A 42 7.69 21.51 -17.91
CA VAL A 42 7.69 21.91 -19.33
C VAL A 42 7.05 23.28 -19.50
N VAL A 43 5.88 23.52 -18.89
CA VAL A 43 5.19 24.83 -18.95
C VAL A 43 6.09 25.92 -18.40
N LEU A 44 6.72 25.72 -17.24
CA LEU A 44 7.60 26.70 -16.65
C LEU A 44 8.76 27.05 -17.59
N ASN A 45 9.44 26.03 -18.13
CA ASN A 45 10.56 26.25 -19.05
C ASN A 45 10.13 26.92 -20.37
N LEU A 46 9.03 26.45 -20.98
CA LEU A 46 8.53 27.04 -22.24
C LEU A 46 8.06 28.48 -22.08
N CYS A 47 7.38 28.79 -20.98
CA CYS A 47 6.91 30.16 -20.72
C CYS A 47 8.06 31.12 -20.48
N PHE A 48 9.11 30.71 -19.76
CA PHE A 48 10.30 31.52 -19.61
C PHE A 48 11.12 31.62 -20.89
N ALA A 49 11.20 30.55 -21.69
CA ALA A 49 11.83 30.61 -23.00
C ALA A 49 11.10 31.59 -23.95
N LEU A 50 9.75 31.57 -23.94
CA LEU A 50 8.95 32.51 -24.70
C LEU A 50 9.16 33.94 -24.23
N ALA A 51 9.21 34.17 -22.92
CA ALA A 51 9.47 35.48 -22.34
C ALA A 51 10.88 36.00 -22.71
N ALA A 52 11.91 35.12 -22.67
CA ALA A 52 13.26 35.45 -23.11
C ALA A 52 13.28 35.82 -24.60
N LEU A 53 12.63 35.01 -25.44
CA LEU A 53 12.54 35.27 -26.87
C LEU A 53 11.87 36.63 -27.20
N LEU A 54 10.80 36.97 -26.50
CA LEU A 54 10.04 38.22 -26.73
C LEU A 54 10.79 39.46 -26.22
N TRP A 55 11.56 39.34 -25.15
CA TRP A 55 12.20 40.49 -24.51
C TRP A 55 13.70 40.61 -24.80
N GLU A 56 14.43 39.48 -24.80
CA GLU A 56 15.88 39.44 -25.00
C GLU A 56 16.24 39.21 -26.47
N GLY A 57 15.27 38.77 -27.29
CA GLY A 57 15.43 38.49 -28.71
C GLY A 57 16.10 37.13 -29.01
N TRP A 58 16.14 36.76 -30.32
CA TRP A 58 16.65 35.45 -30.74
C TRP A 58 18.15 35.24 -30.45
N PHE A 59 18.93 36.32 -30.45
CA PHE A 59 20.39 36.28 -30.24
C PHE A 59 20.84 36.76 -28.85
N GLY A 60 19.89 37.08 -27.96
CA GLY A 60 20.20 37.48 -26.59
C GLY A 60 20.65 36.32 -25.71
N GLU A 61 21.44 36.59 -24.69
CA GLU A 61 21.70 35.58 -23.66
C GLU A 61 20.40 35.23 -22.93
N PRO A 62 20.04 33.93 -22.81
CA PRO A 62 18.74 33.55 -22.22
C PRO A 62 18.77 33.64 -20.67
N ARG A 63 18.99 34.84 -20.13
CA ARG A 63 19.14 35.11 -18.67
C ARG A 63 17.86 34.73 -17.91
N ALA A 64 16.67 34.91 -18.52
CA ALA A 64 15.43 34.46 -17.95
C ALA A 64 15.36 32.94 -17.72
N MET A 65 16.00 32.15 -18.58
CA MET A 65 16.06 30.68 -18.43
C MET A 65 16.85 30.24 -17.20
N LEU A 66 17.90 30.97 -16.82
CA LEU A 66 18.65 30.67 -15.58
C LEU A 66 17.74 30.83 -14.36
N ALA A 67 16.90 31.89 -14.35
CA ALA A 67 15.91 32.08 -13.29
C ALA A 67 14.90 30.93 -13.24
N ALA A 68 14.40 30.46 -14.40
CA ALA A 68 13.50 29.31 -14.49
C ALA A 68 14.13 28.03 -13.90
N GLN A 69 15.36 27.73 -14.28
CA GLN A 69 16.07 26.54 -13.80
C GLN A 69 16.35 26.60 -12.29
N ALA A 70 16.72 27.77 -11.75
CA ALA A 70 16.90 27.97 -10.32
C ALA A 70 15.57 27.84 -9.54
N MET A 71 14.46 28.31 -10.14
CA MET A 71 13.13 28.20 -9.53
C MET A 71 12.56 26.78 -9.52
N LEU A 72 12.92 25.95 -10.51
CA LEU A 72 12.31 24.65 -10.76
C LEU A 72 12.38 23.70 -9.54
N PRO A 73 13.52 23.47 -8.88
CA PRO A 73 13.61 22.63 -7.70
C PRO A 73 12.78 23.18 -6.52
N LEU A 74 12.78 24.51 -6.33
CA LEU A 74 11.98 25.15 -5.28
C LEU A 74 10.50 25.02 -5.56
N PHE A 75 10.09 25.26 -6.80
CA PHE A 75 8.70 25.10 -7.23
C PHE A 75 8.19 23.68 -6.95
N PHE A 76 8.93 22.66 -7.37
CA PHE A 76 8.52 21.28 -7.13
C PHE A 76 8.49 20.92 -5.64
N THR A 77 9.47 21.38 -4.87
CA THR A 77 9.48 21.13 -3.43
C THR A 77 8.24 21.71 -2.75
N ILE A 78 7.91 22.98 -3.05
CA ILE A 78 6.74 23.66 -2.47
C ILE A 78 5.44 23.02 -3.00
N ALA A 79 5.36 22.73 -4.30
CA ALA A 79 4.20 22.12 -4.93
C ALA A 79 3.89 20.71 -4.39
N LEU A 80 4.92 19.93 -4.09
CA LEU A 80 4.77 18.62 -3.43
C LEU A 80 4.34 18.77 -1.97
N TYR A 81 4.88 19.76 -1.25
CA TYR A 81 4.52 20.00 0.14
C TYR A 81 3.09 20.49 0.31
N ASN A 82 2.60 21.37 -0.55
CA ASN A 82 1.25 21.95 -0.48
C ASN A 82 0.16 21.10 -1.16
N ASN A 83 0.43 19.81 -1.44
CA ASN A 83 -0.51 18.89 -2.06
C ASN A 83 -1.05 19.31 -3.44
N THR A 84 -0.25 20.03 -4.25
CA THR A 84 -0.60 20.38 -5.64
C THR A 84 -0.85 19.13 -6.50
N TYR A 85 -0.22 18.00 -6.16
CA TYR A 85 -0.36 16.70 -6.84
C TYR A 85 -1.08 15.69 -5.93
N GLY A 86 -2.16 16.09 -5.27
CA GLY A 86 -2.97 15.23 -4.41
C GLY A 86 -4.31 14.84 -5.04
N ILE A 87 -5.05 13.96 -4.38
CA ILE A 87 -6.39 13.52 -4.81
C ILE A 87 -7.35 14.71 -4.90
N THR A 88 -7.33 15.59 -3.90
CA THR A 88 -8.16 16.81 -3.87
C THR A 88 -7.86 17.72 -5.07
N ALA A 89 -6.58 17.80 -5.47
CA ALA A 89 -6.16 18.60 -6.61
C ALA A 89 -6.64 18.01 -7.95
N LEU A 90 -6.72 16.69 -8.08
CA LEU A 90 -7.30 16.06 -9.26
C LEU A 90 -8.82 16.26 -9.37
N GLY A 91 -9.51 16.26 -8.24
CA GLY A 91 -10.96 16.45 -8.17
C GLY A 91 -11.40 17.92 -8.28
N ASN A 92 -10.51 18.88 -7.99
CA ASN A 92 -10.82 20.30 -7.97
C ASN A 92 -9.70 21.12 -8.61
N TRP A 93 -9.90 21.51 -9.86
CA TRP A 93 -8.92 22.28 -10.63
C TRP A 93 -8.62 23.67 -10.04
N LEU A 94 -9.59 24.33 -9.40
CA LEU A 94 -9.36 25.61 -8.74
C LEU A 94 -8.41 25.47 -7.54
N TYR A 95 -8.60 24.42 -6.74
CA TYR A 95 -7.70 24.09 -5.63
C TYR A 95 -6.28 23.78 -6.15
N ALA A 96 -6.19 22.98 -7.21
CA ALA A 96 -4.91 22.65 -7.85
C ALA A 96 -4.20 23.88 -8.41
N SER A 97 -4.94 24.76 -9.09
CA SER A 97 -4.42 26.03 -9.65
C SER A 97 -3.92 26.95 -8.54
N ARG A 98 -4.71 27.14 -7.49
CA ARG A 98 -4.32 27.98 -6.34
C ARG A 98 -2.99 27.50 -5.73
N ASN A 99 -2.87 26.19 -5.49
CA ASN A 99 -1.67 25.63 -4.87
C ASN A 99 -0.44 25.72 -5.80
N ALA A 100 -0.62 25.52 -7.11
CA ALA A 100 0.45 25.71 -8.08
C ALA A 100 0.91 27.17 -8.16
N LEU A 101 -0.02 28.13 -8.13
CA LEU A 101 0.30 29.57 -8.11
C LEU A 101 1.01 29.98 -6.81
N ILE A 102 0.62 29.43 -5.67
CA ILE A 102 1.33 29.64 -4.40
C ILE A 102 2.76 29.11 -4.51
N ALA A 103 2.95 27.90 -5.05
CA ALA A 103 4.28 27.34 -5.26
C ALA A 103 5.12 28.23 -6.18
N LEU A 104 4.56 28.71 -7.30
CA LEU A 104 5.23 29.61 -8.23
C LEU A 104 5.62 30.92 -7.55
N GLY A 105 4.68 31.57 -6.84
CA GLY A 105 4.94 32.85 -6.17
C GLY A 105 5.98 32.75 -5.07
N LEU A 106 5.93 31.71 -4.23
CA LEU A 106 6.92 31.49 -3.19
C LEU A 106 8.32 31.16 -3.75
N SER A 107 8.39 30.39 -4.83
CA SER A 107 9.66 30.08 -5.50
C SER A 107 10.27 31.34 -6.10
N ALA A 108 9.47 32.17 -6.75
CA ALA A 108 9.90 33.45 -7.31
C ALA A 108 10.38 34.41 -6.21
N ALA A 109 9.66 34.51 -5.10
CA ALA A 109 10.05 35.34 -3.96
C ALA A 109 11.37 34.86 -3.34
N LEU A 110 11.57 33.53 -3.17
CA LEU A 110 12.81 32.96 -2.65
C LEU A 110 14.00 33.23 -3.56
N ILE A 111 13.86 33.04 -4.89
CA ILE A 111 14.93 33.31 -5.83
C ILE A 111 15.27 34.79 -5.87
N ASN A 112 14.26 35.66 -5.86
CA ASN A 112 14.48 37.11 -5.81
C ASN A 112 15.19 37.52 -4.51
N PHE A 113 14.80 36.95 -3.36
CA PHE A 113 15.48 37.18 -2.08
C PHE A 113 16.95 36.71 -2.10
N LEU A 114 17.21 35.51 -2.61
CA LEU A 114 18.57 35.00 -2.76
C LEU A 114 19.41 35.86 -3.72
N GLY A 115 18.85 36.26 -4.86
CA GLY A 115 19.50 37.14 -5.82
C GLY A 115 19.84 38.52 -5.22
N PHE A 116 18.92 39.06 -4.41
CA PHE A 116 19.18 40.32 -3.66
C PHE A 116 20.35 40.13 -2.67
N TYR A 117 20.35 39.04 -1.91
CA TYR A 117 21.38 38.78 -0.89
C TYR A 117 22.75 38.50 -1.50
N THR A 118 22.82 37.81 -2.64
CA THR A 118 24.05 37.47 -3.37
C THR A 118 24.51 38.60 -4.32
N LYS A 119 23.77 39.70 -4.43
CA LYS A 119 23.96 40.80 -5.40
C LYS A 119 23.98 40.36 -6.86
N SER A 120 23.33 39.20 -7.18
CA SER A 120 23.26 38.68 -8.55
C SER A 120 21.94 39.11 -9.28
N ASN A 121 21.18 40.05 -8.72
CA ASN A 121 19.96 40.55 -9.36
C ASN A 121 20.25 41.39 -10.63
N GLU A 122 21.46 41.84 -10.85
CA GLU A 122 21.86 42.56 -12.07
C GLU A 122 21.94 41.65 -13.29
N ASP A 123 22.14 40.36 -13.07
CA ASP A 123 22.23 39.33 -14.10
C ASP A 123 20.89 38.93 -14.68
N PHE A 124 19.75 39.28 -14.03
CA PHE A 124 18.42 38.90 -14.46
C PHE A 124 17.65 40.06 -15.10
N SER A 125 17.12 39.85 -16.30
CA SER A 125 16.18 40.78 -16.91
C SER A 125 14.85 40.79 -16.14
N ARG A 126 14.59 41.86 -15.39
CA ARG A 126 13.35 41.99 -14.57
C ARG A 126 12.08 41.84 -15.40
N ALA A 127 12.07 42.42 -16.63
CA ALA A 127 10.93 42.33 -17.51
C ALA A 127 10.72 40.92 -18.06
N ALA A 128 11.78 40.25 -18.51
CA ALA A 128 11.68 38.86 -19.02
C ALA A 128 11.25 37.88 -17.91
N VAL A 129 11.79 38.04 -16.69
CA VAL A 129 11.37 37.21 -15.54
C VAL A 129 9.89 37.45 -15.17
N THR A 130 9.47 38.73 -15.15
CA THR A 130 8.06 39.07 -14.86
C THR A 130 7.10 38.51 -15.90
N LEU A 131 7.44 38.64 -17.19
CA LEU A 131 6.65 38.03 -18.28
C LEU A 131 6.66 36.50 -18.19
N GLY A 132 7.79 35.89 -17.87
CA GLY A 132 7.92 34.44 -17.68
C GLY A 132 7.02 33.93 -16.56
N LEU A 133 6.98 34.63 -15.42
CA LEU A 133 6.10 34.32 -14.30
C LEU A 133 4.62 34.46 -14.68
N LEU A 134 4.25 35.53 -15.41
CA LEU A 134 2.88 35.76 -15.84
C LEU A 134 2.41 34.66 -16.82
N PHE A 135 3.24 34.34 -17.82
CA PHE A 135 2.92 33.27 -18.78
C PHE A 135 2.85 31.92 -18.08
N THR A 136 3.77 31.63 -17.15
CA THR A 136 3.74 30.38 -16.36
C THR A 136 2.48 30.31 -15.52
N ALA A 137 2.06 31.40 -14.87
CA ALA A 137 0.83 31.42 -14.10
C ALA A 137 -0.39 31.07 -14.95
N VAL A 138 -0.53 31.70 -16.13
CA VAL A 138 -1.60 31.41 -17.09
C VAL A 138 -1.49 29.97 -17.60
N GLY A 139 -0.30 29.52 -17.95
CA GLY A 139 -0.03 28.14 -18.43
C GLY A 139 -0.41 27.09 -17.40
N LEU A 140 -0.04 27.26 -16.13
CA LEU A 140 -0.39 26.34 -15.05
C LEU A 140 -1.90 26.26 -14.82
N VAL A 141 -2.60 27.39 -14.81
CA VAL A 141 -4.07 27.41 -14.67
C VAL A 141 -4.74 26.71 -15.87
N THR A 142 -4.29 27.02 -17.07
CA THR A 142 -4.80 26.39 -18.30
C THR A 142 -4.56 24.89 -18.29
N LEU A 143 -3.36 24.44 -17.91
CA LEU A 143 -3.03 23.01 -17.78
C LEU A 143 -3.98 22.31 -16.79
N ARG A 144 -4.24 22.91 -15.63
CA ARG A 144 -5.17 22.34 -14.62
C ARG A 144 -6.60 22.26 -15.17
N ARG A 145 -7.03 23.26 -15.90
CA ARG A 145 -8.37 23.27 -16.53
C ARG A 145 -8.49 22.19 -17.59
N VAL A 146 -7.51 22.08 -18.48
CA VAL A 146 -7.46 21.04 -19.50
C VAL A 146 -7.45 19.65 -18.88
N MET A 147 -6.61 19.42 -17.86
CA MET A 147 -6.55 18.15 -17.16
C MET A 147 -7.89 17.77 -16.52
N ALA A 148 -8.58 18.75 -15.88
CA ALA A 148 -9.91 18.51 -15.30
C ALA A 148 -10.93 18.12 -16.37
N LEU A 149 -10.91 18.75 -17.54
CA LEU A 149 -11.78 18.41 -18.67
C LEU A 149 -11.48 16.99 -19.21
N VAL A 150 -10.21 16.62 -19.31
CA VAL A 150 -9.81 15.27 -19.71
C VAL A 150 -10.29 14.22 -18.70
N ILE A 151 -10.13 14.50 -17.39
CA ILE A 151 -10.63 13.62 -16.33
C ILE A 151 -12.14 13.48 -16.39
N GLN A 152 -12.86 14.58 -16.59
CA GLN A 152 -14.31 14.56 -16.71
C GLN A 152 -14.76 13.77 -17.95
N TYR A 153 -14.12 14.00 -19.10
CA TYR A 153 -14.47 13.32 -20.35
C TYR A 153 -14.14 11.82 -20.33
N ARG A 154 -12.95 11.44 -19.86
CA ARG A 154 -12.46 10.05 -19.91
C ARG A 154 -12.98 9.17 -18.76
N TRP A 155 -13.23 9.74 -17.59
CA TRP A 155 -13.55 8.99 -16.35
C TRP A 155 -14.79 9.52 -15.63
N GLY A 156 -15.59 10.38 -16.28
CA GLY A 156 -16.81 10.93 -15.68
C GLY A 156 -16.55 11.75 -14.40
N GLY A 157 -15.33 12.30 -14.26
CA GLY A 157 -14.93 13.03 -13.05
C GLY A 157 -14.58 12.15 -11.86
N ARG A 158 -14.61 10.83 -11.99
CA ARG A 158 -14.29 9.89 -10.89
C ARG A 158 -12.79 9.82 -10.68
N VAL A 159 -12.33 10.35 -9.56
CA VAL A 159 -10.91 10.29 -9.16
C VAL A 159 -10.65 9.31 -8.03
N THR A 160 -11.73 8.80 -7.40
CA THR A 160 -11.70 7.85 -6.27
C THR A 160 -12.70 6.73 -6.48
N ASN A 161 -12.33 5.53 -6.07
CA ASN A 161 -13.24 4.39 -5.97
C ASN A 161 -13.88 4.40 -4.60
N ARG A 162 -15.23 4.51 -4.56
CA ARG A 162 -16.02 4.48 -3.34
C ARG A 162 -16.94 3.27 -3.35
N LEU A 163 -16.96 2.55 -2.25
CA LEU A 163 -17.83 1.40 -2.03
C LEU A 163 -18.77 1.69 -0.86
N VAL A 164 -20.06 1.48 -1.06
CA VAL A 164 -21.06 1.48 0.01
C VAL A 164 -21.52 0.05 0.23
N ILE A 165 -21.37 -0.44 1.46
CA ILE A 165 -21.85 -1.74 1.90
C ILE A 165 -23.11 -1.51 2.72
N ASP A 166 -24.23 -2.01 2.23
CA ASP A 166 -25.51 -1.97 2.92
C ASP A 166 -25.75 -3.30 3.66
N ASP A 167 -25.79 -3.22 4.97
CA ASP A 167 -26.05 -4.34 5.87
C ASP A 167 -27.29 -4.09 6.75
N GLY A 168 -28.32 -3.48 6.18
CA GLY A 168 -29.60 -3.24 6.86
C GLY A 168 -29.59 -2.06 7.83
N GLY A 169 -28.65 -1.12 7.67
CA GLY A 169 -28.61 0.11 8.48
C GLY A 169 -29.47 1.25 7.93
N SER A 170 -29.28 2.45 8.45
CA SER A 170 -29.92 3.66 7.92
C SER A 170 -29.47 3.94 6.49
N GLY A 171 -30.40 4.25 5.58
CA GLY A 171 -30.11 4.44 4.16
C GLY A 171 -29.01 5.48 3.93
N PHE A 172 -27.95 5.08 3.20
CA PHE A 172 -26.89 5.98 2.75
C PHE A 172 -26.80 5.87 1.23
N PHE A 173 -27.02 7.00 0.55
CA PHE A 173 -27.02 7.07 -0.91
C PHE A 173 -25.92 8.03 -1.36
N ASP A 174 -25.00 7.53 -2.16
CA ASP A 174 -23.97 8.32 -2.84
C ASP A 174 -23.96 7.89 -4.31
N ASP A 175 -24.39 8.77 -5.21
CA ASP A 175 -24.47 8.50 -6.65
C ASP A 175 -23.11 8.22 -7.30
N THR A 176 -22.03 8.54 -6.61
CA THR A 176 -20.65 8.34 -7.10
C THR A 176 -20.04 7.01 -6.64
N ALA A 177 -20.70 6.33 -5.69
CA ALA A 177 -20.21 5.10 -5.09
C ALA A 177 -20.83 3.86 -5.72
N VAL A 178 -20.09 2.76 -5.75
CA VAL A 178 -20.64 1.43 -6.02
C VAL A 178 -21.33 0.93 -4.77
N ARG A 179 -22.61 0.56 -4.84
CA ARG A 179 -23.36 0.01 -3.72
C ARG A 179 -23.49 -1.49 -3.85
N ILE A 180 -23.28 -2.19 -2.75
CA ILE A 180 -23.51 -3.63 -2.61
C ILE A 180 -24.30 -3.92 -1.34
N THR A 181 -25.06 -5.01 -1.34
CA THR A 181 -25.73 -5.52 -0.15
C THR A 181 -24.86 -6.61 0.49
N ALA A 182 -24.63 -6.53 1.79
CA ALA A 182 -23.78 -7.50 2.49
C ALA A 182 -24.29 -8.95 2.35
N ALA A 183 -25.60 -9.13 2.38
CA ALA A 183 -26.26 -10.44 2.24
C ALA A 183 -25.99 -11.08 0.87
N ASP A 184 -26.03 -10.32 -0.23
CA ASP A 184 -25.81 -10.84 -1.58
C ASP A 184 -24.43 -11.46 -1.75
N PHE A 185 -23.43 -10.90 -1.05
CA PHE A 185 -22.06 -11.38 -1.06
C PHE A 185 -21.73 -12.32 0.11
N GLY A 186 -22.69 -12.64 0.95
CA GLY A 186 -22.50 -13.49 2.13
C GLY A 186 -21.47 -12.91 3.10
N LEU A 187 -21.50 -11.58 3.29
CA LEU A 187 -20.66 -10.89 4.25
C LEU A 187 -21.37 -10.88 5.61
N ASP A 188 -20.80 -11.58 6.56
CA ASP A 188 -21.24 -11.55 7.95
C ASP A 188 -20.11 -11.04 8.84
N PRO A 189 -20.19 -9.80 9.36
CA PRO A 189 -19.13 -9.20 10.12
C PRO A 189 -18.86 -9.88 11.46
N GLY A 190 -19.81 -10.64 12.00
CA GLY A 190 -19.64 -11.44 13.21
C GLY A 190 -18.90 -12.75 12.97
N SER A 191 -18.86 -13.22 11.72
CA SER A 191 -18.13 -14.42 11.33
C SER A 191 -16.65 -14.11 11.17
N HIS A 192 -15.79 -14.91 11.77
CA HIS A 192 -14.33 -14.85 11.60
C HIS A 192 -13.84 -15.89 10.59
N ASP A 193 -14.74 -16.31 9.68
CA ASP A 193 -14.43 -17.28 8.62
C ASP A 193 -13.40 -16.70 7.63
N PRO A 194 -12.26 -17.37 7.42
CA PRO A 194 -11.22 -16.92 6.49
C PRO A 194 -11.71 -16.75 5.04
N PHE A 195 -12.68 -17.55 4.60
CA PHE A 195 -13.22 -17.43 3.24
C PHE A 195 -14.09 -16.19 3.06
N MET A 196 -14.90 -15.86 4.08
CA MET A 196 -15.64 -14.60 4.09
C MET A 196 -14.69 -13.40 4.09
N LEU A 197 -13.61 -13.46 4.88
CA LEU A 197 -12.60 -12.41 4.94
C LEU A 197 -11.85 -12.25 3.62
N ASP A 198 -11.55 -13.34 2.90
CA ASP A 198 -10.96 -13.28 1.55
C ASP A 198 -11.92 -12.61 0.56
N ARG A 199 -13.22 -12.97 0.58
CA ARG A 199 -14.24 -12.30 -0.26
C ARG A 199 -14.33 -10.81 0.04
N LEU A 200 -14.43 -10.45 1.32
CA LEU A 200 -14.43 -9.06 1.73
C LEU A 200 -13.15 -8.35 1.29
N GLY A 201 -11.97 -8.94 1.50
CA GLY A 201 -10.69 -8.40 1.08
C GLY A 201 -10.61 -8.14 -0.43
N LYS A 202 -11.20 -9.03 -1.26
CA LYS A 202 -11.31 -8.84 -2.71
C LYS A 202 -12.21 -7.66 -3.07
N LEU A 203 -13.38 -7.53 -2.44
CA LEU A 203 -14.30 -6.41 -2.66
C LEU A 203 -13.70 -5.07 -2.22
N LEU A 204 -12.94 -5.06 -1.12
CA LEU A 204 -12.27 -3.88 -0.61
C LEU A 204 -11.00 -3.53 -1.41
N ARG A 205 -10.52 -4.44 -2.23
CA ARG A 205 -9.35 -4.21 -3.07
C ARG A 205 -9.58 -3.04 -4.03
N ASN A 206 -8.60 -2.12 -4.08
CA ASN A 206 -8.64 -0.94 -4.92
C ASN A 206 -9.74 0.09 -4.57
N GLN A 207 -10.44 -0.08 -3.45
CA GLN A 207 -11.33 0.95 -2.95
C GLN A 207 -10.53 2.02 -2.22
N ASP A 208 -10.83 3.29 -2.50
CA ASP A 208 -10.21 4.42 -1.82
C ASP A 208 -10.98 4.79 -0.55
N GLN A 209 -12.28 4.52 -0.53
CA GLN A 209 -13.18 4.82 0.57
C GLN A 209 -14.28 3.75 0.63
N VAL A 210 -14.55 3.25 1.82
CA VAL A 210 -15.60 2.27 2.09
C VAL A 210 -16.52 2.83 3.15
N VAL A 211 -17.81 2.90 2.84
CA VAL A 211 -18.86 3.33 3.78
C VAL A 211 -19.75 2.14 4.07
N VAL A 212 -19.93 1.83 5.35
CA VAL A 212 -20.82 0.75 5.78
C VAL A 212 -22.04 1.32 6.46
N SER A 213 -23.20 0.91 6.02
CA SER A 213 -24.48 1.16 6.67
C SER A 213 -24.99 -0.12 7.30
N CYS A 214 -25.04 -0.17 8.63
CA CYS A 214 -25.42 -1.36 9.39
C CYS A 214 -26.18 -1.00 10.68
N PRO A 215 -26.91 -1.95 11.28
CA PRO A 215 -27.50 -1.79 12.61
C PRO A 215 -26.47 -1.53 13.68
N SER A 216 -26.91 -0.95 14.81
CA SER A 216 -26.02 -0.59 15.94
C SER A 216 -25.21 -1.75 16.47
N GLU A 217 -25.83 -2.92 16.53
CA GLU A 217 -25.24 -4.15 17.09
C GLU A 217 -24.06 -4.67 16.26
N ARG A 218 -24.09 -4.42 14.94
CA ARG A 218 -23.06 -4.91 13.98
C ARG A 218 -21.94 -3.91 13.71
N ARG A 219 -22.03 -2.67 14.23
CA ARG A 219 -21.04 -1.61 13.98
C ARG A 219 -19.66 -1.95 14.48
N GLY A 220 -19.57 -2.55 15.67
CA GLY A 220 -18.30 -2.98 16.25
C GLY A 220 -17.57 -3.97 15.37
N ASP A 221 -18.29 -4.94 14.81
CA ASP A 221 -17.74 -5.98 13.95
C ASP A 221 -17.29 -5.40 12.59
N TRP A 222 -18.10 -4.55 11.98
CA TRP A 222 -17.72 -3.83 10.76
C TRP A 222 -16.51 -2.92 10.98
N ALA A 223 -16.48 -2.16 12.10
CA ALA A 223 -15.32 -1.32 12.43
C ALA A 223 -14.05 -2.16 12.56
N PHE A 224 -14.14 -3.32 13.20
CA PHE A 224 -13.03 -4.26 13.33
C PHE A 224 -12.55 -4.76 11.97
N LEU A 225 -13.46 -5.19 11.10
CA LEU A 225 -13.13 -5.69 9.76
C LEU A 225 -12.48 -4.61 8.88
N LEU A 226 -13.01 -3.39 8.89
CA LEU A 226 -12.44 -2.28 8.12
C LEU A 226 -11.02 -1.92 8.60
N LYS A 227 -10.81 -1.92 9.94
CA LYS A 227 -9.47 -1.73 10.52
C LYS A 227 -8.51 -2.83 10.12
N SER A 228 -8.96 -4.09 10.19
CA SER A 228 -8.15 -5.25 9.81
C SER A 228 -7.79 -5.27 8.33
N ALA A 229 -8.69 -4.84 7.47
CA ALA A 229 -8.45 -4.71 6.04
C ALA A 229 -7.52 -3.53 5.67
N GLY A 230 -7.31 -2.59 6.60
CA GLY A 230 -6.44 -1.43 6.38
C GLY A 230 -6.94 -0.48 5.29
N VAL A 231 -8.26 -0.34 5.14
CA VAL A 231 -8.91 0.58 4.20
C VAL A 231 -9.33 1.87 4.91
N TYR A 232 -9.58 2.93 4.14
CA TYR A 232 -10.27 4.10 4.65
C TYR A 232 -11.75 3.76 4.79
N GLY A 233 -12.18 3.49 6.00
CA GLY A 233 -13.51 3.00 6.31
C GLY A 233 -14.31 3.96 7.16
N GLU A 234 -15.59 4.11 6.82
CA GLU A 234 -16.58 4.92 7.52
C GLU A 234 -17.79 4.07 7.85
N ILE A 235 -18.43 4.34 8.98
CA ILE A 235 -19.68 3.72 9.37
C ILE A 235 -20.74 4.79 9.57
N VAL A 236 -21.92 4.57 8.94
CA VAL A 236 -23.04 5.49 9.08
C VAL A 236 -23.60 5.36 10.49
N ASN A 237 -23.33 6.32 11.36
CA ASN A 237 -24.02 6.55 12.62
C ASN A 237 -23.52 7.39 13.79
N GLU A 238 -24.33 7.29 14.86
CA GLU A 238 -24.31 8.08 16.08
C GLU A 238 -23.57 7.32 17.20
N PRO A 239 -23.05 6.82 17.92
CA PRO A 239 -22.11 7.02 19.01
C PRO A 239 -20.65 6.81 18.56
N ALA A 240 -20.01 7.94 18.23
CA ALA A 240 -18.60 7.97 17.84
C ALA A 240 -17.63 7.34 18.85
N HIS A 241 -18.03 7.29 20.11
CA HIS A 241 -17.14 6.89 21.20
C HIS A 241 -16.92 5.37 21.27
N GLU A 242 -17.96 4.58 21.06
CA GLU A 242 -17.89 3.12 21.15
C GLU A 242 -17.05 2.47 20.03
N LEU A 243 -16.97 3.13 18.88
CA LEU A 243 -16.23 2.62 17.73
C LEU A 243 -14.76 3.04 17.68
N GLY A 244 -14.30 3.85 18.63
CA GLY A 244 -12.97 4.44 18.56
C GLY A 244 -12.80 5.24 17.27
N ALA A 245 -13.81 6.06 16.90
CA ALA A 245 -13.79 6.84 15.67
C ALA A 245 -12.62 7.79 15.63
N LEU A 246 -11.96 7.86 14.46
CA LEU A 246 -10.81 8.73 14.20
C LEU A 246 -11.23 10.13 13.74
N GLY A 247 -12.49 10.28 13.35
CA GLY A 247 -13.06 11.53 12.87
C GLY A 247 -14.49 11.37 12.37
N VAL A 248 -15.04 12.48 11.95
CA VAL A 248 -16.39 12.56 11.39
C VAL A 248 -16.30 13.17 9.99
N HIS A 249 -16.99 12.59 9.03
CA HIS A 249 -17.12 13.15 7.69
C HIS A 249 -18.59 13.49 7.41
N ARG A 250 -18.86 14.73 6.96
CA ARG A 250 -20.20 15.16 6.62
C ARG A 250 -20.37 15.17 5.10
N TYR A 251 -21.45 14.54 4.65
CA TYR A 251 -21.89 14.56 3.26
C TYR A 251 -23.02 15.59 3.11
N ASP A 252 -22.68 16.84 2.79
CA ASP A 252 -23.65 17.96 2.76
C ASP A 252 -24.81 17.71 1.79
N LYS A 253 -24.55 17.06 0.65
CA LYS A 253 -25.60 16.74 -0.33
C LYS A 253 -26.58 15.68 0.14
N LEU A 254 -26.20 14.85 1.10
CA LEU A 254 -26.97 13.72 1.60
C LEU A 254 -27.58 13.99 2.97
N ASP A 255 -27.24 15.12 3.57
CA ASP A 255 -27.55 15.45 4.97
C ASP A 255 -27.25 14.30 5.94
N ARG A 256 -26.11 13.66 5.73
CA ARG A 256 -25.65 12.51 6.52
C ARG A 256 -24.24 12.74 7.07
N THR A 257 -24.03 12.16 8.24
CA THR A 257 -22.75 12.18 8.92
C THR A 257 -22.22 10.76 9.07
N THR A 258 -20.94 10.57 8.78
CA THR A 258 -20.27 9.27 8.90
C THR A 258 -19.12 9.36 9.89
N LEU A 259 -18.80 8.23 10.52
CA LEU A 259 -17.66 8.11 11.41
C LEU A 259 -16.49 7.46 10.68
N VAL A 260 -15.35 8.12 10.69
CA VAL A 260 -14.11 7.57 10.14
C VAL A 260 -13.51 6.63 11.19
N VAL A 261 -13.53 5.33 10.92
CA VAL A 261 -13.02 4.32 11.86
C VAL A 261 -11.65 3.76 11.46
N ALA A 262 -11.25 3.96 10.22
CA ALA A 262 -9.92 3.58 9.74
C ALA A 262 -9.46 4.52 8.63
N THR A 263 -8.19 4.93 8.66
CA THR A 263 -7.58 5.80 7.62
C THR A 263 -6.61 5.06 6.72
N GLY A 264 -6.47 3.74 6.93
CA GLY A 264 -5.41 2.94 6.35
C GLY A 264 -4.07 3.14 7.09
N PRO A 265 -3.20 2.13 7.08
CA PRO A 265 -1.96 2.16 7.88
C PRO A 265 -0.91 3.12 7.30
N LEU A 266 -0.92 3.36 6.00
CA LEU A 266 0.09 4.17 5.32
C LEU A 266 -0.53 5.10 4.27
N GLY A 267 -0.24 6.39 4.36
CA GLY A 267 -0.53 7.34 3.29
C GLY A 267 0.27 7.05 2.01
N LEU A 268 -0.15 7.61 0.88
CA LEU A 268 0.44 7.35 -0.45
C LEU A 268 1.97 7.53 -0.47
N ARG A 269 2.48 8.64 0.08
CA ARG A 269 3.92 8.92 0.17
C ARG A 269 4.68 7.79 0.87
N ASN A 270 4.16 7.32 2.00
CA ASN A 270 4.79 6.26 2.78
C ASN A 270 4.74 4.92 2.05
N ARG A 271 3.64 4.63 1.32
CA ARG A 271 3.54 3.43 0.47
C ARG A 271 4.56 3.45 -0.66
N ILE A 272 4.77 4.60 -1.31
CA ILE A 272 5.78 4.76 -2.36
C ILE A 272 7.18 4.56 -1.78
N MET A 273 7.51 5.26 -0.68
CA MET A 273 8.83 5.12 -0.04
C MET A 273 9.10 3.67 0.38
N LYS A 274 8.11 3.01 0.99
CA LYS A 274 8.23 1.60 1.36
C LYS A 274 8.41 0.70 0.14
N ARG A 275 7.67 0.96 -0.96
CA ARG A 275 7.78 0.16 -2.18
C ARG A 275 9.14 0.34 -2.88
N VAL A 276 9.65 1.58 -2.94
CA VAL A 276 10.99 1.85 -3.47
C VAL A 276 12.05 1.13 -2.64
N PHE A 277 11.96 1.22 -1.32
CA PHE A 277 12.84 0.49 -0.40
C PHE A 277 12.76 -1.03 -0.64
N ASP A 278 11.57 -1.60 -0.67
CA ASP A 278 11.36 -3.03 -0.92
C ASP A 278 11.99 -3.46 -2.26
N LEU A 279 11.75 -2.72 -3.34
CA LEU A 279 12.29 -3.05 -4.67
C LEU A 279 13.82 -2.92 -4.73
N THR A 280 14.39 -1.89 -4.10
CA THR A 280 15.85 -1.66 -4.08
C THR A 280 16.55 -2.78 -3.32
N VAL A 281 16.07 -3.09 -2.11
CA VAL A 281 16.67 -4.15 -1.28
C VAL A 281 16.49 -5.52 -1.93
N THR A 282 15.27 -5.81 -2.42
CA THR A 282 14.98 -7.10 -3.05
C THR A 282 15.71 -7.28 -4.37
N GLY A 283 15.75 -6.25 -5.22
CA GLY A 283 16.46 -6.31 -6.50
C GLY A 283 17.96 -6.54 -6.30
N GLY A 284 18.56 -5.81 -5.36
CA GLY A 284 19.95 -6.04 -4.98
C GLY A 284 20.19 -7.45 -4.41
N ALA A 285 19.31 -7.90 -3.51
CA ALA A 285 19.42 -9.24 -2.92
C ALA A 285 19.26 -10.35 -3.97
N LEU A 286 18.27 -10.25 -4.87
CA LEU A 286 18.07 -11.22 -5.95
C LEU A 286 19.27 -11.27 -6.91
N LEU A 287 19.84 -10.12 -7.25
CA LEU A 287 21.02 -10.07 -8.11
C LEU A 287 22.22 -10.79 -7.47
N VAL A 288 22.51 -10.47 -6.19
CA VAL A 288 23.66 -11.04 -5.46
C VAL A 288 23.45 -12.52 -5.15
N LEU A 289 22.23 -12.91 -4.75
CA LEU A 289 21.92 -14.29 -4.34
C LEU A 289 21.52 -15.20 -5.51
N SER A 290 21.34 -14.67 -6.72
CA SER A 290 20.92 -15.48 -7.89
C SER A 290 21.78 -16.71 -8.15
N PRO A 291 23.14 -16.69 -8.05
CA PRO A 291 23.93 -17.90 -8.23
C PRO A 291 23.61 -18.98 -7.19
N VAL A 292 23.44 -18.57 -5.92
CA VAL A 292 23.09 -19.49 -4.83
C VAL A 292 21.70 -20.07 -5.04
N LEU A 293 20.72 -19.23 -5.42
CA LEU A 293 19.36 -19.69 -5.71
C LEU A 293 19.31 -20.70 -6.85
N ILE A 294 20.09 -20.50 -7.91
CA ILE A 294 20.18 -21.42 -9.04
C ILE A 294 20.82 -22.74 -8.60
N VAL A 295 21.93 -22.70 -7.87
CA VAL A 295 22.59 -23.91 -7.38
C VAL A 295 21.64 -24.73 -6.49
N VAL A 296 20.97 -24.09 -5.54
CA VAL A 296 20.01 -24.77 -4.66
C VAL A 296 18.84 -25.35 -5.46
N ALA A 297 18.32 -24.61 -6.45
CA ALA A 297 17.27 -25.09 -7.33
C ALA A 297 17.68 -26.38 -8.10
N VAL A 298 18.89 -26.38 -8.63
CA VAL A 298 19.45 -27.56 -9.32
C VAL A 298 19.61 -28.74 -8.35
N LEU A 299 20.15 -28.52 -7.16
CA LEU A 299 20.34 -29.57 -6.16
C LEU A 299 19.01 -30.21 -5.74
N ILE A 300 17.98 -29.39 -5.47
CA ILE A 300 16.62 -29.88 -5.14
C ILE A 300 16.06 -30.72 -6.31
N LYS A 301 16.27 -30.23 -7.55
CA LYS A 301 15.79 -30.95 -8.73
C LYS A 301 16.50 -32.30 -8.94
N LEU A 302 17.77 -32.36 -8.62
CA LEU A 302 18.57 -33.60 -8.76
C LEU A 302 18.30 -34.61 -7.63
N GLU A 303 17.81 -34.17 -6.46
CA GLU A 303 17.58 -35.06 -5.31
C GLU A 303 16.44 -36.05 -5.54
N ASP A 304 15.31 -35.61 -6.09
CA ASP A 304 14.11 -36.46 -6.31
C ASP A 304 13.31 -36.14 -7.57
N GLY A 305 13.80 -35.26 -8.44
CA GLY A 305 13.13 -34.91 -9.71
C GLY A 305 11.87 -34.06 -9.61
N GLY A 306 11.36 -33.82 -8.40
CA GLY A 306 10.13 -33.07 -8.15
C GLY A 306 10.22 -31.54 -8.41
N PRO A 307 9.18 -30.77 -8.10
CA PRO A 307 9.19 -29.32 -8.26
C PRO A 307 10.19 -28.66 -7.31
N VAL A 308 10.91 -27.64 -7.80
CA VAL A 308 11.92 -26.90 -7.02
C VAL A 308 11.27 -26.02 -5.95
N LEU A 309 10.14 -25.37 -6.30
CA LEU A 309 9.42 -24.48 -5.42
C LEU A 309 8.25 -25.21 -4.77
N PHE A 310 8.07 -24.93 -3.50
CA PHE A 310 6.88 -25.21 -2.73
C PHE A 310 6.04 -23.92 -2.64
N VAL A 311 4.79 -24.00 -3.04
CA VAL A 311 3.85 -22.89 -3.02
C VAL A 311 2.82 -23.15 -1.93
N GLN A 312 2.70 -22.21 -1.00
CA GLN A 312 1.77 -22.30 0.11
C GLN A 312 0.90 -21.07 0.20
N ARG A 313 -0.43 -21.26 0.24
CA ARG A 313 -1.39 -20.18 0.40
C ARG A 313 -1.31 -19.61 1.80
N ARG A 314 -1.17 -18.29 1.88
CA ARG A 314 -1.05 -17.52 3.13
C ARG A 314 -1.95 -16.29 3.11
N LEU A 315 -2.28 -15.79 4.31
CA LEU A 315 -2.96 -14.50 4.47
C LEU A 315 -1.99 -13.34 4.29
N GLY A 316 -2.35 -12.44 3.40
CA GLY A 316 -1.61 -11.24 3.07
C GLY A 316 -2.36 -9.96 3.46
N ARG A 317 -1.97 -8.85 2.83
CA ARG A 317 -2.56 -7.54 3.08
C ARG A 317 -4.07 -7.55 2.80
N GLY A 318 -4.84 -6.91 3.72
CA GLY A 318 -6.29 -6.81 3.62
C GLY A 318 -6.99 -8.15 3.79
N ASN A 319 -6.38 -9.07 4.51
CA ASN A 319 -6.88 -10.45 4.74
C ASN A 319 -7.08 -11.25 3.43
N GLN A 320 -6.41 -10.87 2.34
CA GLN A 320 -6.46 -11.58 1.06
C GLN A 320 -5.42 -12.69 1.02
N PHE A 321 -5.77 -13.79 0.37
CA PHE A 321 -4.80 -14.87 0.14
C PHE A 321 -3.79 -14.49 -0.93
N PHE A 322 -2.56 -14.98 -0.74
CA PHE A 322 -1.50 -14.94 -1.74
C PHE A 322 -0.70 -16.24 -1.70
N ASP A 323 -0.01 -16.55 -2.78
CA ASP A 323 0.83 -17.72 -2.93
C ASP A 323 2.26 -17.39 -2.53
N MET A 324 2.70 -17.91 -1.38
CA MET A 324 4.03 -17.72 -0.84
C MET A 324 4.99 -18.76 -1.40
N PHE A 325 6.11 -18.32 -1.95
CA PHE A 325 7.14 -19.18 -2.52
C PHE A 325 8.21 -19.55 -1.50
N LYS A 326 8.53 -20.83 -1.45
CA LYS A 326 9.67 -21.37 -0.71
C LYS A 326 10.41 -22.39 -1.58
N PHE A 327 11.66 -22.67 -1.29
CA PHE A 327 12.27 -23.89 -1.80
C PHE A 327 11.63 -25.09 -1.12
N ARG A 328 11.40 -26.14 -1.89
CA ARG A 328 10.91 -27.38 -1.37
C ARG A 328 11.99 -28.04 -0.49
N SER A 329 11.66 -28.29 0.76
CA SER A 329 12.54 -28.94 1.76
C SER A 329 12.04 -30.29 2.24
N MET A 330 10.88 -30.75 1.73
CA MET A 330 10.26 -32.01 2.09
C MET A 330 10.01 -32.86 0.84
N GLN A 331 9.88 -34.19 1.03
CA GLN A 331 9.54 -35.13 -0.02
C GLN A 331 8.22 -34.74 -0.68
N HIS A 332 8.14 -34.81 -2.00
CA HIS A 332 6.99 -34.34 -2.79
C HIS A 332 5.67 -34.99 -2.38
N GLU A 333 5.68 -36.24 -2.02
CA GLU A 333 4.48 -36.99 -1.65
C GLU A 333 3.92 -36.66 -0.27
N LYS A 334 4.72 -36.02 0.59
CA LYS A 334 4.38 -35.71 1.99
C LYS A 334 4.24 -34.21 2.27
N LEU A 335 3.95 -33.40 1.24
CA LEU A 335 3.80 -31.93 1.37
C LEU A 335 2.49 -31.56 2.05
N ASP A 336 2.57 -30.72 3.08
CA ASP A 336 1.42 -30.11 3.76
C ASP A 336 1.14 -28.71 3.21
N HIS A 337 0.24 -28.61 2.24
CA HIS A 337 -0.14 -27.35 1.62
C HIS A 337 -1.03 -26.47 2.53
N HIS A 338 -1.69 -27.05 3.52
CA HIS A 338 -2.58 -26.35 4.44
C HIS A 338 -1.87 -25.86 5.72
N GLY A 339 -0.71 -26.45 6.03
CA GLY A 339 0.07 -26.10 7.22
C GLY A 339 -0.60 -26.55 8.52
N GLU A 340 -1.28 -27.70 8.49
CA GLU A 340 -1.97 -28.28 9.62
C GLU A 340 -1.01 -28.92 10.62
N GLN A 341 0.12 -29.43 10.13
CA GLN A 341 1.15 -30.03 10.97
C GLN A 341 2.38 -29.11 11.07
N SER A 342 2.64 -28.61 12.27
CA SER A 342 3.91 -27.97 12.58
C SER A 342 5.07 -28.97 12.38
N THR A 343 6.14 -28.52 11.71
CA THR A 343 7.29 -29.38 11.45
C THR A 343 8.08 -29.60 12.74
N ALA A 344 8.25 -30.83 13.16
CA ALA A 344 9.12 -31.22 14.27
C ALA A 344 10.60 -31.13 13.86
N ARG A 345 11.51 -31.15 14.88
CA ARG A 345 12.95 -31.02 14.63
C ARG A 345 13.52 -32.22 13.85
N ASP A 346 12.98 -33.43 14.07
CA ASP A 346 13.38 -34.70 13.45
C ASP A 346 12.25 -35.25 12.57
N ASP A 347 11.69 -34.42 11.71
CA ASP A 347 10.57 -34.75 10.82
C ASP A 347 11.10 -35.59 9.63
N ASP A 348 10.60 -36.82 9.50
CA ASP A 348 11.01 -37.81 8.47
C ASP A 348 10.67 -37.38 7.02
N ARG A 349 9.85 -36.35 6.89
CA ARG A 349 9.46 -35.74 5.60
C ARG A 349 10.57 -34.90 4.99
N ILE A 350 11.55 -34.45 5.79
CA ILE A 350 12.60 -33.52 5.37
C ILE A 350 13.66 -34.25 4.54
N THR A 351 13.98 -33.71 3.34
CA THR A 351 15.07 -34.24 2.50
C THR A 351 16.46 -33.84 3.04
N ARG A 352 17.54 -34.44 2.56
CA ARG A 352 18.90 -34.08 3.00
C ARG A 352 19.26 -32.64 2.65
N ILE A 353 18.96 -32.23 1.42
CA ILE A 353 19.13 -30.85 0.99
C ILE A 353 18.16 -29.96 1.74
N GLY A 354 16.92 -30.41 1.96
CA GLY A 354 15.91 -29.77 2.76
C GLY A 354 16.38 -29.42 4.17
N ALA A 355 17.03 -30.33 4.86
CA ALA A 355 17.60 -30.10 6.19
C ALA A 355 18.64 -28.96 6.19
N PHE A 356 19.53 -28.95 5.18
CA PHE A 356 20.52 -27.89 5.02
C PHE A 356 19.90 -26.53 4.76
N ILE A 357 18.99 -26.40 3.77
CA ILE A 357 18.39 -25.11 3.39
C ILE A 357 17.49 -24.56 4.50
N ARG A 358 16.82 -25.41 5.30
CA ARG A 358 16.03 -24.98 6.48
C ARG A 358 16.93 -24.44 7.59
N ARG A 359 18.01 -25.16 7.93
CA ARG A 359 18.98 -24.73 8.94
C ARG A 359 19.60 -23.37 8.62
N THR A 360 19.79 -23.08 7.33
CA THR A 360 20.37 -21.83 6.84
C THR A 360 19.33 -20.78 6.45
N SER A 361 18.02 -21.09 6.59
CA SER A 361 16.90 -20.27 6.13
C SER A 361 16.95 -19.92 4.63
N ILE A 362 17.71 -20.64 3.84
CA ILE A 362 17.80 -20.50 2.36
C ILE A 362 16.45 -20.89 1.73
N ASP A 363 15.70 -21.79 2.35
CA ASP A 363 14.38 -22.21 1.89
C ASP A 363 13.37 -21.05 1.81
N GLU A 364 13.56 -19.97 2.55
CA GLU A 364 12.70 -18.78 2.55
C GLU A 364 13.13 -17.71 1.52
N LEU A 365 14.31 -17.85 0.88
CA LEU A 365 14.79 -16.85 -0.09
C LEU A 365 13.89 -16.66 -1.32
N PRO A 366 13.18 -17.68 -1.86
CA PRO A 366 12.22 -17.45 -2.94
C PRO A 366 11.10 -16.46 -2.61
N GLN A 367 10.83 -16.16 -1.34
CA GLN A 367 9.90 -15.11 -0.93
C GLN A 367 10.35 -13.71 -1.39
N LEU A 368 11.62 -13.51 -1.73
CA LEU A 368 12.08 -12.29 -2.40
C LEU A 368 11.32 -12.05 -3.72
N ILE A 369 10.89 -13.10 -4.40
CA ILE A 369 10.05 -13.00 -5.61
C ILE A 369 8.68 -12.43 -5.23
N ASN A 370 8.07 -12.87 -4.11
CA ASN A 370 6.81 -12.31 -3.61
C ASN A 370 6.96 -10.82 -3.23
N VAL A 371 8.08 -10.43 -2.64
CA VAL A 371 8.36 -9.01 -2.37
C VAL A 371 8.49 -8.23 -3.67
N PHE A 372 9.20 -8.76 -4.66
CA PHE A 372 9.38 -8.13 -5.96
C PHE A 372 8.05 -7.99 -6.72
N GLN A 373 7.19 -9.01 -6.69
CA GLN A 373 5.83 -8.98 -7.26
C GLN A 373 4.90 -8.04 -6.49
N GLY A 374 5.12 -7.87 -5.19
CA GLY A 374 4.39 -6.95 -4.35
C GLY A 374 3.34 -7.59 -3.46
N ASP A 375 3.33 -8.91 -3.31
CA ASP A 375 2.49 -9.64 -2.36
C ASP A 375 3.01 -9.49 -0.93
N MET A 376 4.34 -9.40 -0.81
CA MET A 376 5.06 -9.21 0.44
C MET A 376 5.86 -7.91 0.47
N SER A 377 6.44 -7.61 1.60
CA SER A 377 7.42 -6.56 1.86
C SER A 377 8.68 -7.16 2.50
N ILE A 378 9.80 -6.46 2.46
CA ILE A 378 10.99 -6.88 3.23
C ILE A 378 10.65 -6.90 4.72
N VAL A 379 10.01 -5.85 5.22
CA VAL A 379 9.65 -5.72 6.64
C VAL A 379 8.14 -5.67 6.80
N GLY A 380 7.60 -6.51 7.67
CA GLY A 380 6.17 -6.58 7.95
C GLY A 380 5.83 -7.72 8.92
N PRO A 381 4.57 -7.89 9.30
CA PRO A 381 4.11 -9.04 10.07
C PRO A 381 4.39 -10.35 9.32
N ARG A 382 4.88 -11.39 10.02
CA ARG A 382 5.17 -12.68 9.38
C ARG A 382 3.88 -13.35 8.92
N PRO A 383 3.77 -13.85 7.66
CA PRO A 383 2.57 -14.52 7.17
C PRO A 383 2.40 -15.89 7.84
N HIS A 384 1.22 -16.16 8.41
CA HIS A 384 0.88 -17.45 9.01
C HIS A 384 0.07 -18.32 8.05
N ALA A 385 0.17 -19.65 8.21
CA ALA A 385 -0.72 -20.59 7.52
C ALA A 385 -2.11 -20.55 8.14
N LEU A 386 -3.12 -20.89 7.33
CA LEU A 386 -4.50 -20.98 7.83
C LEU A 386 -4.67 -22.03 8.94
N GLY A 387 -3.98 -23.14 8.83
CA GLY A 387 -3.99 -24.21 9.84
C GLY A 387 -3.16 -23.93 11.09
N SER A 388 -2.52 -22.76 11.23
CA SER A 388 -1.69 -22.45 12.40
C SER A 388 -2.51 -22.40 13.69
N ARG A 389 -2.05 -23.13 14.71
CA ARG A 389 -2.70 -23.25 16.01
C ARG A 389 -1.73 -22.87 17.13
N ALA A 390 -2.28 -22.33 18.22
CA ALA A 390 -1.64 -22.18 19.52
C ALA A 390 -2.48 -22.98 20.51
N ASN A 391 -1.89 -23.96 21.16
CA ASN A 391 -2.65 -25.04 21.81
C ASN A 391 -3.63 -25.67 20.78
N ASP A 392 -4.90 -25.83 21.11
CA ASP A 392 -5.93 -26.43 20.26
C ASP A 392 -6.73 -25.39 19.45
N LYS A 393 -6.44 -24.09 19.63
CA LYS A 393 -7.17 -22.99 18.97
C LYS A 393 -6.43 -22.50 17.76
N TYR A 394 -7.17 -22.11 16.73
CA TYR A 394 -6.58 -21.36 15.62
C TYR A 394 -6.11 -19.99 16.07
N PHE A 395 -5.10 -19.41 15.44
CA PHE A 395 -4.53 -18.12 15.82
C PHE A 395 -5.56 -17.00 15.87
N TRP A 396 -6.54 -16.99 14.98
CA TRP A 396 -7.61 -15.98 14.98
C TRP A 396 -8.68 -16.19 16.06
N GLU A 397 -8.72 -17.36 16.70
CA GLU A 397 -9.62 -17.65 17.82
C GLU A 397 -9.02 -17.21 19.17
N VAL A 398 -7.69 -17.09 19.23
CA VAL A 398 -6.98 -16.67 20.46
C VAL A 398 -7.18 -15.18 20.72
N ASP A 399 -7.06 -14.34 19.69
CA ASP A 399 -7.17 -12.90 19.84
C ASP A 399 -7.86 -12.28 18.62
N ARG A 400 -8.94 -11.54 18.85
CA ARG A 400 -9.70 -10.83 17.83
C ARG A 400 -8.83 -9.81 17.06
N MET A 401 -7.81 -9.23 17.69
CA MET A 401 -6.88 -8.28 17.08
C MET A 401 -5.98 -8.94 16.02
N TYR A 402 -5.95 -10.28 15.95
CA TYR A 402 -5.14 -11.02 14.99
C TYR A 402 -5.34 -10.55 13.56
N TRP A 403 -6.57 -10.25 13.15
CA TRP A 403 -6.88 -9.80 11.79
C TRP A 403 -6.33 -8.42 11.44
N GLN A 404 -6.11 -7.56 12.44
CA GLN A 404 -5.59 -6.20 12.23
C GLN A 404 -4.13 -6.18 11.75
N ARG A 405 -3.38 -7.24 12.02
CA ARG A 405 -1.99 -7.36 11.56
C ARG A 405 -1.86 -7.39 10.03
N HIS A 406 -2.91 -7.76 9.32
CA HIS A 406 -2.93 -7.85 7.87
C HIS A 406 -3.27 -6.53 7.16
N CYS A 407 -3.38 -5.43 7.87
CA CYS A 407 -3.57 -4.11 7.25
C CYS A 407 -2.32 -3.67 6.44
N LEU A 408 -1.13 -4.20 6.76
CA LEU A 408 0.09 -4.07 5.96
C LEU A 408 0.40 -5.37 5.20
N LYS A 409 1.29 -5.28 4.20
CA LYS A 409 1.84 -6.48 3.54
C LYS A 409 2.63 -7.31 4.53
N PRO A 410 2.54 -8.66 4.46
CA PRO A 410 3.37 -9.52 5.25
C PRO A 410 4.85 -9.33 4.90
N GLY A 411 5.72 -9.50 5.90
CA GLY A 411 7.16 -9.30 5.76
C GLY A 411 7.96 -10.59 5.69
N LEU A 412 9.10 -10.51 5.00
CA LEU A 412 10.15 -11.52 5.07
C LEU A 412 10.79 -11.50 6.48
N THR A 413 10.98 -10.30 7.03
CA THR A 413 11.33 -10.07 8.44
C THR A 413 10.35 -9.09 9.09
N GLY A 414 10.39 -8.98 10.41
CA GLY A 414 9.48 -8.10 11.15
C GLY A 414 9.93 -7.81 12.56
N LEU A 415 9.25 -6.89 13.23
CA LEU A 415 9.58 -6.47 14.59
C LEU A 415 9.49 -7.63 15.58
N ALA A 416 8.46 -8.48 15.47
CA ALA A 416 8.31 -9.67 16.30
C ALA A 416 9.52 -10.61 16.16
N GLN A 417 9.99 -10.82 14.94
CA GLN A 417 11.12 -11.72 14.67
C GLN A 417 12.44 -11.20 15.29
N VAL A 418 12.73 -9.90 15.18
CA VAL A 418 13.96 -9.32 15.75
C VAL A 418 13.90 -9.14 17.27
N ARG A 419 12.72 -9.30 17.89
CA ARG A 419 12.52 -9.36 19.35
C ARG A 419 12.61 -10.79 19.90
N GLY A 420 12.85 -11.79 19.05
CA GLY A 420 12.99 -13.19 19.49
C GLY A 420 11.69 -14.01 19.37
N HIS A 421 10.56 -13.44 18.95
CA HIS A 421 9.31 -14.17 18.75
C HIS A 421 9.25 -14.88 17.39
N ARG A 422 10.36 -15.59 17.02
CA ARG A 422 10.50 -16.27 15.70
C ARG A 422 10.08 -17.73 15.73
N GLY A 423 10.19 -18.39 16.87
CA GLY A 423 10.02 -19.84 17.05
C GLY A 423 8.60 -20.37 16.81
N ALA A 424 8.39 -21.63 17.14
CA ALA A 424 7.05 -22.22 17.16
C ALA A 424 6.15 -21.42 18.11
N THR A 425 4.88 -21.32 17.76
CA THR A 425 3.87 -20.66 18.59
C THR A 425 3.05 -21.79 19.24
N GLU A 426 3.56 -22.31 20.35
CA GLU A 426 2.93 -23.44 21.04
C GLU A 426 1.87 -22.95 22.01
N LEU A 427 2.15 -21.85 22.74
CA LEU A 427 1.26 -21.28 23.73
C LEU A 427 0.51 -20.06 23.16
N GLU A 428 -0.69 -19.81 23.67
CA GLU A 428 -1.46 -18.60 23.36
C GLU A 428 -0.68 -17.33 23.69
N LYS A 429 0.15 -17.35 24.73
CA LYS A 429 1.02 -16.22 25.12
C LYS A 429 2.03 -15.88 24.02
N ASP A 430 2.65 -16.88 23.39
CA ASP A 430 3.63 -16.66 22.32
C ASP A 430 2.99 -15.93 21.13
N LEU A 431 1.73 -16.27 20.83
CA LEU A 431 0.95 -15.58 19.81
C LEU A 431 0.65 -14.15 20.19
N THR A 432 0.22 -13.93 21.45
CA THR A 432 -0.15 -12.59 21.94
C THR A 432 1.05 -11.66 21.94
N ASP A 433 2.22 -12.09 22.40
CA ASP A 433 3.46 -11.30 22.40
C ASP A 433 3.91 -10.95 20.96
N ARG A 434 3.77 -11.92 20.05
CA ARG A 434 4.03 -11.69 18.61
C ARG A 434 3.05 -10.69 18.02
N LEU A 435 1.75 -10.86 18.27
CA LEU A 435 0.70 -9.97 17.80
C LEU A 435 0.91 -8.55 18.29
N GLN A 436 1.23 -8.38 19.58
CA GLN A 436 1.52 -7.06 20.14
C GLN A 436 2.69 -6.37 19.43
N SER A 437 3.76 -7.11 19.13
CA SER A 437 4.89 -6.58 18.36
C SER A 437 4.50 -6.18 16.93
N ASP A 438 3.66 -6.99 16.27
CA ASP A 438 3.17 -6.70 14.92
C ASP A 438 2.27 -5.45 14.92
N LEU A 439 1.37 -5.31 15.88
CA LEU A 439 0.49 -4.14 16.02
C LEU A 439 1.28 -2.87 16.36
N GLU A 440 2.30 -2.97 17.23
CA GLU A 440 3.21 -1.86 17.53
C GLU A 440 3.97 -1.40 16.28
N TYR A 441 4.44 -2.35 15.46
CA TYR A 441 5.10 -2.04 14.19
C TYR A 441 4.17 -1.26 13.25
N ILE A 442 2.92 -1.71 13.13
CA ILE A 442 1.91 -1.10 12.26
C ILE A 442 1.57 0.32 12.72
N ALA A 443 1.34 0.52 14.02
CA ALA A 443 0.98 1.81 14.58
C ALA A 443 2.12 2.84 14.46
N GLY A 444 3.37 2.39 14.59
CA GLY A 444 4.56 3.26 14.57
C GLY A 444 5.45 3.08 13.34
N TRP A 445 4.89 2.78 12.17
CA TRP A 445 5.69 2.57 10.98
C TRP A 445 6.50 3.82 10.58
N SER A 446 7.75 3.61 10.24
CA SER A 446 8.63 4.59 9.58
C SER A 446 9.70 3.85 8.78
N LEU A 447 10.20 4.48 7.71
CA LEU A 447 11.29 3.91 6.91
C LEU A 447 12.57 3.66 7.73
N ARG A 448 12.86 4.54 8.69
CA ARG A 448 13.99 4.36 9.63
C ARG A 448 13.84 3.08 10.46
N ARG A 449 12.61 2.76 10.86
CA ARG A 449 12.30 1.54 11.61
C ARG A 449 12.49 0.30 10.75
N ASP A 450 12.07 0.34 9.47
CA ASP A 450 12.32 -0.73 8.51
C ASP A 450 13.81 -0.99 8.32
N ILE A 451 14.60 0.04 8.08
CA ILE A 451 16.07 -0.08 7.96
C ILE A 451 16.66 -0.70 9.24
N GLY A 452 16.24 -0.21 10.41
CA GLY A 452 16.69 -0.74 11.70
C GLY A 452 16.35 -2.22 11.91
N ILE A 453 15.16 -2.67 11.47
CA ILE A 453 14.74 -4.06 11.53
C ILE A 453 15.60 -4.92 10.59
N VAL A 454 15.83 -4.48 9.34
CA VAL A 454 16.69 -5.21 8.39
C VAL A 454 18.11 -5.39 8.95
N LEU A 455 18.71 -4.33 9.49
CA LEU A 455 20.06 -4.41 10.09
C LEU A 455 20.12 -5.38 11.27
N ARG A 456 19.09 -5.38 12.13
CA ARG A 456 18.97 -6.34 13.26
C ARG A 456 18.76 -7.76 12.76
N THR A 457 17.99 -7.97 11.69
CA THR A 457 17.77 -9.29 11.10
C THR A 457 19.10 -9.91 10.63
N VAL A 458 19.94 -9.15 9.94
CA VAL A 458 21.27 -9.62 9.52
C VAL A 458 22.10 -10.06 10.74
N ARG A 459 22.07 -9.28 11.82
CA ARG A 459 22.78 -9.61 13.06
C ARG A 459 22.25 -10.87 13.74
N VAL A 460 20.92 -11.09 13.74
CA VAL A 460 20.30 -12.28 14.33
C VAL A 460 20.57 -13.54 13.50
N LEU A 461 20.68 -13.42 12.18
CA LEU A 461 21.02 -14.53 11.29
C LEU A 461 22.47 -15.01 11.46
N THR A 462 23.36 -14.14 11.98
CA THR A 462 24.77 -14.47 12.22
C THR A 462 25.06 -15.02 13.62
N HIS A 463 24.06 -15.04 14.53
CA HIS A 463 24.19 -15.61 15.87
C HIS A 463 23.64 -17.04 15.93
N GLU A 464 24.35 -17.91 16.68
CA GLU A 464 24.09 -19.37 16.81
C GLU A 464 22.71 -19.76 17.40
N ASN A 465 21.93 -18.80 17.92
CA ASN A 465 20.60 -19.03 18.50
C ASN A 465 19.45 -18.83 17.50
N ALA A 466 19.62 -19.18 16.24
CA ALA A 466 18.60 -19.03 15.19
C ALA A 466 17.55 -20.17 15.17
N TYR A 467 17.45 -20.98 16.27
CA TYR A 467 16.51 -22.10 16.40
C TYR A 467 15.63 -21.96 17.64
#